data_a1c26c6986a19d55b6922c0eee1a060a
#
_entry.id   a1c26c6986a19d55b6922c0eee1a060a
#
_cell.length_a   1.000
_cell.length_b   1.000
_cell.length_c   1.000
_cell.angle_alpha   90.00
_cell.angle_beta   90.00
_cell.angle_gamma   90.00
#
_symmetry.space_group_name_H-M   'P 1'
#
loop_
_entity.id
_entity.type
_entity.pdbx_description
1 polymer ?
#
loop_
_entity_poly.entity_id
_entity_poly.type
_entity_poly.pdbx_seq_one_letter_code
_entity_poly.pdbx_strand_id
1 'polypeptide(L)'
;MSNAADMTGVSPTGFLTSGDTLCPPDLLARAATSTPPSFVFVRATGTATLITARDALAAGLARPILVGETDQIRADAAAIGWDLAGAEIVDAAGEAGAIVVALALFAAGKVDGLAKGQLHTDGFLGGIVQRAAGIRTDKRLVHLFAMLPPAGGRPLFISDAAVNVAPDVKTRIEAALHIAEMARRLGRERPKIAVLSATESVLPAMPSSAEAADIAAGATALDPKADFAGPLSFDLAVAPAAAAVKGVSGPVAGYADGLVVPDIEAGNILFKSLVWCAGGLAAGLVLGGAVPIVLTSRSDPPAARLASLAWAAIARRPS
;
A
#
# COMPACT_ATOMS: atom_id res chain seq x y z
N MET A 1 42.16 0.97 -15.91
CA MET A 1 41.41 2.10 -16.49
C MET A 1 40.02 1.58 -16.78
N SER A 2 39.15 1.69 -15.83
CA SER A 2 37.74 1.26 -15.95
C SER A 2 36.95 2.47 -16.43
N ASN A 3 36.42 2.37 -17.63
CA ASN A 3 35.47 3.33 -18.18
C ASN A 3 34.19 3.27 -17.32
N ALA A 4 34.00 4.23 -16.43
CA ALA A 4 32.71 4.55 -15.89
C ALA A 4 31.87 5.07 -17.07
N ALA A 5 31.03 4.18 -17.63
CA ALA A 5 30.08 4.56 -18.64
C ALA A 5 29.16 5.64 -18.06
N ASP A 6 29.16 6.76 -18.73
CA ASP A 6 28.27 7.89 -18.58
C ASP A 6 26.82 7.38 -18.54
N MET A 7 26.22 7.37 -17.35
CA MET A 7 24.80 7.10 -17.13
C MET A 7 24.00 8.36 -17.52
N THR A 8 24.16 8.83 -18.75
CA THR A 8 23.26 9.82 -19.34
C THR A 8 21.89 9.19 -19.44
N GLY A 9 20.91 9.78 -18.78
CA GLY A 9 19.55 9.33 -18.50
C GLY A 9 18.67 8.86 -19.67
N VAL A 10 19.21 8.06 -20.57
CA VAL A 10 18.44 7.38 -21.61
C VAL A 10 18.03 6.00 -21.06
N SER A 11 16.75 5.85 -20.81
CA SER A 11 16.16 4.55 -20.46
C SER A 11 16.52 3.50 -21.50
N PRO A 12 17.01 2.31 -21.08
CA PRO A 12 17.35 1.24 -22.01
C PRO A 12 16.18 0.76 -22.87
N THR A 13 14.94 0.98 -22.45
CA THR A 13 13.75 0.49 -23.15
C THR A 13 12.91 1.57 -23.83
N GLY A 14 13.19 2.86 -23.61
CA GLY A 14 12.37 3.96 -24.10
C GLY A 14 10.98 4.09 -23.46
N PHE A 15 10.57 3.14 -22.62
CA PHE A 15 9.29 3.19 -21.89
C PHE A 15 9.43 3.72 -20.45
N LEU A 16 10.65 3.79 -19.92
CA LEU A 16 10.85 4.25 -18.56
C LEU A 16 10.69 5.77 -18.48
N THR A 17 9.93 6.22 -17.51
CA THR A 17 9.82 7.64 -17.19
C THR A 17 10.87 8.01 -16.15
N SER A 18 11.54 9.15 -16.35
CA SER A 18 12.38 9.78 -15.35
C SER A 18 11.58 10.90 -14.69
N GLY A 19 11.53 10.94 -13.37
CA GLY A 19 10.92 12.04 -12.64
C GLY A 19 10.76 11.69 -11.16
N ASP A 20 11.11 12.64 -10.31
CA ASP A 20 10.85 12.55 -8.87
C ASP A 20 9.36 12.88 -8.63
N THR A 21 8.52 11.86 -8.60
CA THR A 21 7.12 12.05 -8.23
C THR A 21 7.05 12.40 -6.74
N LEU A 22 6.53 13.57 -6.43
CA LEU A 22 6.36 14.03 -5.05
C LEU A 22 5.11 13.41 -4.41
N CYS A 23 5.14 13.28 -3.08
CA CYS A 23 3.91 12.96 -2.35
C CYS A 23 2.91 14.12 -2.52
N PRO A 24 1.68 13.86 -3.00
CA PRO A 24 0.71 14.92 -3.27
C PRO A 24 0.38 15.73 -2.00
N PRO A 25 0.46 17.07 -2.03
CA PRO A 25 0.15 17.92 -0.88
C PRO A 25 -1.29 17.77 -0.37
N ASP A 26 -2.24 17.53 -1.24
CA ASP A 26 -3.65 17.30 -0.89
C ASP A 26 -3.85 15.98 -0.12
N LEU A 27 -3.08 14.94 -0.44
CA LEU A 27 -3.05 13.71 0.33
C LEU A 27 -2.50 13.97 1.74
N LEU A 28 -1.40 14.71 1.86
CA LEU A 28 -0.82 15.08 3.17
C LEU A 28 -1.81 15.90 3.99
N ALA A 29 -2.41 16.94 3.40
CA ALA A 29 -3.40 17.78 4.07
C ALA A 29 -4.63 16.99 4.53
N ARG A 30 -5.08 16.03 3.72
CA ARG A 30 -6.19 15.14 4.08
C ARG A 30 -5.81 14.18 5.21
N ALA A 31 -4.58 13.68 5.23
CA ALA A 31 -4.10 12.72 6.22
C ALA A 31 -3.75 13.37 7.56
N ALA A 32 -3.28 14.61 7.56
CA ALA A 32 -2.88 15.34 8.77
C ALA A 32 -4.06 15.51 9.76
N THR A 33 -3.75 15.41 11.05
CA THR A 33 -4.72 15.60 12.13
C THR A 33 -4.10 16.39 13.28
N SER A 34 -4.95 17.02 14.13
CA SER A 34 -4.51 17.69 15.34
C SER A 34 -3.95 16.73 16.41
N THR A 35 -4.32 15.46 16.31
CA THR A 35 -3.82 14.39 17.19
C THR A 35 -3.29 13.26 16.31
N PRO A 36 -2.05 13.35 15.83
CA PRO A 36 -1.47 12.33 14.95
C PRO A 36 -1.41 10.97 15.62
N PRO A 37 -1.73 9.88 14.91
CA PRO A 37 -1.64 8.52 15.43
C PRO A 37 -0.19 8.13 15.74
N SER A 38 0.00 7.24 16.73
CA SER A 38 1.30 6.70 17.07
C SER A 38 1.69 5.56 16.15
N PHE A 39 2.78 5.70 15.39
CA PHE A 39 3.32 4.64 14.53
C PHE A 39 4.65 4.13 15.04
N VAL A 40 4.76 2.82 15.22
CA VAL A 40 6.04 2.17 15.48
C VAL A 40 6.79 1.95 14.18
N PHE A 41 7.98 2.50 14.07
CA PHE A 41 8.95 2.17 13.03
C PHE A 41 9.80 1.00 13.51
N VAL A 42 9.50 -0.19 13.00
CA VAL A 42 10.11 -1.44 13.46
C VAL A 42 11.50 -1.57 12.88
N ARG A 43 12.52 -1.63 13.72
CA ARG A 43 13.93 -1.45 13.40
C ARG A 43 14.20 -0.17 12.64
N ALA A 44 14.06 0.94 13.36
CA ALA A 44 14.14 2.30 12.83
C ALA A 44 15.59 2.76 12.56
N THR A 45 16.45 1.87 12.12
CA THR A 45 17.81 2.18 11.65
C THR A 45 17.81 2.54 10.17
N GLY A 46 18.88 3.19 9.73
CA GLY A 46 19.05 3.66 8.35
C GLY A 46 18.37 5.00 8.08
N THR A 47 19.12 5.88 7.42
CA THR A 47 18.72 7.27 7.13
C THR A 47 17.37 7.37 6.43
N ALA A 48 17.07 6.45 5.49
CA ALA A 48 15.81 6.45 4.76
C ALA A 48 14.57 6.22 5.66
N THR A 49 14.68 5.37 6.68
CA THR A 49 13.60 5.15 7.67
C THR A 49 13.41 6.39 8.53
N LEU A 50 14.51 6.99 8.99
CA LEU A 50 14.45 8.19 9.84
C LEU A 50 13.97 9.42 9.10
N ILE A 51 14.34 9.61 7.82
CA ILE A 51 13.77 10.67 6.96
C ILE A 51 12.25 10.49 6.90
N THR A 52 11.77 9.27 6.67
CA THR A 52 10.32 8.99 6.62
C THR A 52 9.63 9.32 7.94
N ALA A 53 10.22 8.94 9.08
CA ALA A 53 9.67 9.22 10.41
C ALA A 53 9.65 10.72 10.72
N ARG A 54 10.74 11.43 10.43
CA ARG A 54 10.87 12.88 10.58
C ARG A 54 9.83 13.62 9.75
N ASP A 55 9.73 13.28 8.48
CA ASP A 55 8.85 13.96 7.53
C ASP A 55 7.37 13.67 7.86
N ALA A 56 7.05 12.47 8.34
CA ALA A 56 5.71 12.13 8.82
C ALA A 56 5.33 12.91 10.09
N LEU A 57 6.27 13.09 11.02
CA LEU A 57 6.07 13.93 12.20
C LEU A 57 5.85 15.39 11.80
N ALA A 58 6.71 15.94 10.95
CA ALA A 58 6.62 17.31 10.47
C ALA A 58 5.32 17.60 9.71
N ALA A 59 4.81 16.62 8.96
CA ALA A 59 3.55 16.72 8.24
C ALA A 59 2.30 16.43 9.10
N GLY A 60 2.45 16.15 10.41
CA GLY A 60 1.33 15.81 11.28
C GLY A 60 0.62 14.51 10.95
N LEU A 61 1.31 13.57 10.31
CA LEU A 61 0.77 12.27 9.91
C LEU A 61 0.92 11.21 11.00
N ALA A 62 1.99 11.29 11.78
CA ALA A 62 2.30 10.30 12.80
C ALA A 62 3.14 10.90 13.93
N ARG A 63 2.97 10.35 15.13
CA ARG A 63 3.95 10.42 16.23
C ARG A 63 4.84 9.19 16.14
N PRO A 64 6.11 9.32 15.78
CA PRO A 64 6.98 8.16 15.58
C PRO A 64 7.46 7.58 16.91
N ILE A 65 7.38 6.26 17.03
CA ILE A 65 8.06 5.46 18.05
C ILE A 65 9.12 4.66 17.30
N LEU A 66 10.38 4.97 17.55
CA LEU A 66 11.53 4.41 16.85
C LEU A 66 12.06 3.21 17.66
N VAL A 67 11.80 2.00 17.18
CA VAL A 67 12.25 0.76 17.82
C VAL A 67 13.47 0.23 17.09
N GLY A 68 14.57 -0.03 17.80
CA GLY A 68 15.81 -0.57 17.25
C GLY A 68 17.04 -0.23 18.11
N GLU A 69 18.20 -0.44 17.55
CA GLU A 69 19.48 -0.18 18.22
C GLU A 69 19.65 1.33 18.47
N THR A 70 19.49 1.76 19.72
CA THR A 70 19.42 3.19 20.11
C THR A 70 20.62 4.00 19.61
N ASP A 71 21.83 3.48 19.75
CA ASP A 71 23.04 4.20 19.32
C ASP A 71 23.08 4.36 17.79
N GLN A 72 22.65 3.36 17.05
CA GLN A 72 22.55 3.44 15.59
C GLN A 72 21.47 4.43 15.17
N ILE A 73 20.29 4.41 15.80
CA ILE A 73 19.22 5.39 15.54
C ILE A 73 19.73 6.82 15.75
N ARG A 74 20.46 7.07 16.84
CA ARG A 74 21.03 8.40 17.11
C ARG A 74 22.09 8.81 16.10
N ALA A 75 22.97 7.88 15.70
CA ALA A 75 23.98 8.14 14.67
C ALA A 75 23.34 8.46 13.31
N ASP A 76 22.35 7.65 12.89
CA ASP A 76 21.65 7.84 11.63
C ASP A 76 20.82 9.14 11.62
N ALA A 77 20.22 9.53 12.77
CA ALA A 77 19.50 10.78 12.92
C ALA A 77 20.42 11.99 12.81
N ALA A 78 21.60 11.93 13.46
CA ALA A 78 22.62 12.97 13.35
C ALA A 78 23.09 13.15 11.90
N ALA A 79 23.24 12.05 11.15
CA ALA A 79 23.64 12.09 9.75
C ALA A 79 22.65 12.81 8.83
N ILE A 80 21.37 12.89 9.23
CA ILE A 80 20.33 13.64 8.49
C ILE A 80 19.94 14.96 9.15
N GLY A 81 20.68 15.39 10.18
CA GLY A 81 20.41 16.63 10.91
C GLY A 81 19.12 16.65 11.71
N TRP A 82 18.62 15.48 12.15
CA TRP A 82 17.42 15.39 12.99
C TRP A 82 17.80 15.18 14.45
N ASP A 83 17.35 16.07 15.33
CA ASP A 83 17.59 16.06 16.78
C ASP A 83 16.71 15.07 17.53
N LEU A 84 15.83 14.33 16.83
CA LEU A 84 14.85 13.37 17.36
C LEU A 84 13.76 14.03 18.24
N ALA A 85 13.63 15.35 18.23
CA ALA A 85 12.55 16.02 18.94
C ALA A 85 11.18 15.52 18.47
N GLY A 86 10.31 15.18 19.42
CA GLY A 86 8.97 14.65 19.16
C GLY A 86 8.90 13.16 18.79
N ALA A 87 10.03 12.43 18.81
CA ALA A 87 10.09 10.99 18.62
C ALA A 87 10.43 10.27 19.94
N GLU A 88 9.77 9.13 20.17
CA GLU A 88 10.12 8.20 21.26
C GLU A 88 11.09 7.16 20.72
N ILE A 89 12.14 6.82 21.47
CA ILE A 89 13.08 5.75 21.12
C ILE A 89 12.91 4.61 22.12
N VAL A 90 12.78 3.39 21.61
CA VAL A 90 12.73 2.16 22.43
C VAL A 90 13.80 1.22 21.93
N ASP A 91 14.73 0.87 22.82
CA ASP A 91 15.88 0.02 22.50
C ASP A 91 15.46 -1.41 22.15
N ALA A 92 16.05 -1.95 21.09
CA ALA A 92 15.84 -3.33 20.66
C ALA A 92 17.00 -3.81 19.78
N ALA A 93 17.49 -5.02 20.04
CA ALA A 93 18.61 -5.59 19.29
C ALA A 93 18.13 -6.44 18.11
N GLY A 94 18.58 -6.11 16.92
CA GLY A 94 18.34 -6.87 15.70
C GLY A 94 16.89 -6.90 15.23
N GLU A 95 16.63 -7.59 14.13
CA GLU A 95 15.30 -7.66 13.52
C GLU A 95 14.27 -8.33 14.43
N ALA A 96 14.64 -9.47 15.01
CA ALA A 96 13.74 -10.24 15.87
C ALA A 96 13.38 -9.47 17.16
N GLY A 97 14.36 -8.82 17.80
CA GLY A 97 14.13 -8.00 18.99
C GLY A 97 13.23 -6.81 18.69
N ALA A 98 13.46 -6.12 17.58
CA ALA A 98 12.63 -5.00 17.17
C ALA A 98 11.16 -5.41 16.91
N ILE A 99 10.92 -6.58 16.32
CA ILE A 99 9.58 -7.12 16.13
C ILE A 99 8.90 -7.41 17.47
N VAL A 100 9.59 -8.08 18.38
CA VAL A 100 9.06 -8.43 19.72
C VAL A 100 8.66 -7.16 20.48
N VAL A 101 9.53 -6.14 20.52
CA VAL A 101 9.26 -4.86 21.19
C VAL A 101 8.08 -4.13 20.54
N ALA A 102 8.01 -4.10 19.21
CA ALA A 102 6.89 -3.47 18.50
C ALA A 102 5.56 -4.14 18.83
N LEU A 103 5.52 -5.46 18.89
CA LEU A 103 4.32 -6.22 19.27
C LEU A 103 3.94 -6.02 20.74
N ALA A 104 4.91 -5.87 21.64
CA ALA A 104 4.67 -5.55 23.03
C ALA A 104 4.04 -4.13 23.17
N LEU A 105 4.52 -3.15 22.43
CA LEU A 105 3.93 -1.81 22.37
C LEU A 105 2.50 -1.83 21.83
N PHE A 106 2.24 -2.64 20.80
CA PHE A 106 0.90 -2.85 20.27
C PHE A 106 -0.02 -3.49 21.32
N ALA A 107 0.40 -4.58 21.97
CA ALA A 107 -0.38 -5.25 23.03
C ALA A 107 -0.68 -4.33 24.22
N ALA A 108 0.20 -3.37 24.50
CA ALA A 108 0.01 -2.34 25.53
C ALA A 108 -0.93 -1.19 25.08
N GLY A 109 -1.48 -1.23 23.87
CA GLY A 109 -2.36 -0.20 23.33
C GLY A 109 -1.68 1.14 23.04
N LYS A 110 -0.35 1.16 22.91
CA LYS A 110 0.44 2.38 22.71
C LYS A 110 0.58 2.79 21.25
N VAL A 111 0.17 1.95 20.29
CA VAL A 111 0.39 2.18 18.87
C VAL A 111 -0.88 2.03 18.04
N ASP A 112 -1.00 2.89 17.05
CA ASP A 112 -2.11 2.96 16.10
C ASP A 112 -1.76 2.35 14.74
N GLY A 113 -0.49 2.04 14.51
CA GLY A 113 -0.01 1.42 13.28
C GLY A 113 1.46 1.00 13.36
N LEU A 114 1.85 0.15 12.43
CA LEU A 114 3.21 -0.35 12.29
C LEU A 114 3.79 0.09 10.95
N ALA A 115 5.05 0.52 10.96
CA ALA A 115 5.80 0.86 9.75
C ALA A 115 7.07 0.00 9.70
N LYS A 116 7.28 -0.68 8.57
CA LYS A 116 8.49 -1.46 8.36
C LYS A 116 9.70 -0.55 8.18
N GLY A 117 10.70 -0.71 9.01
CA GLY A 117 12.02 -0.06 8.89
C GLY A 117 13.05 -0.93 8.16
N GLN A 118 14.25 -0.98 8.70
CA GLN A 118 15.41 -1.67 8.11
C GLN A 118 15.46 -3.15 8.51
N LEU A 119 14.50 -3.95 8.01
CA LEU A 119 14.43 -5.40 8.23
C LEU A 119 13.87 -6.12 7.00
N HIS A 120 14.05 -7.44 6.96
CA HIS A 120 13.51 -8.27 5.88
C HIS A 120 11.99 -8.36 5.96
N THR A 121 11.34 -8.30 4.79
CA THR A 121 9.87 -8.32 4.71
C THR A 121 9.29 -9.63 5.26
N ASP A 122 9.93 -10.77 4.94
CA ASP A 122 9.47 -12.09 5.39
C ASP A 122 9.53 -12.22 6.91
N GLY A 123 10.61 -11.74 7.54
CA GLY A 123 10.75 -11.71 8.99
C GLY A 123 9.72 -10.81 9.66
N PHE A 124 9.50 -9.61 9.09
CA PHE A 124 8.53 -8.65 9.57
C PHE A 124 7.10 -9.20 9.49
N LEU A 125 6.68 -9.64 8.30
CA LEU A 125 5.35 -10.22 8.13
C LEU A 125 5.18 -11.50 8.92
N GLY A 126 6.19 -12.40 8.92
CA GLY A 126 6.16 -13.64 9.68
C GLY A 126 5.94 -13.43 11.18
N GLY A 127 6.52 -12.38 11.76
CA GLY A 127 6.29 -11.99 13.16
C GLY A 127 4.87 -11.46 13.40
N ILE A 128 4.39 -10.59 12.51
CA ILE A 128 3.09 -9.91 12.66
C ILE A 128 1.91 -10.86 12.45
N VAL A 129 2.02 -11.81 11.49
CA VAL A 129 0.90 -12.72 11.17
C VAL A 129 0.71 -13.85 12.18
N GLN A 130 1.60 -14.03 13.16
CA GLN A 130 1.42 -15.00 14.22
C GLN A 130 0.19 -14.65 15.07
N ARG A 131 -0.60 -15.66 15.43
CA ARG A 131 -1.80 -15.44 16.27
C ARG A 131 -1.47 -14.80 17.61
N ALA A 132 -0.34 -15.17 18.20
CA ALA A 132 0.14 -14.62 19.47
C ALA A 132 0.46 -13.13 19.41
N ALA A 133 0.71 -12.58 18.21
CA ALA A 133 0.96 -11.16 18.02
C ALA A 133 -0.29 -10.27 18.24
N GLY A 134 -1.49 -10.84 18.20
CA GLY A 134 -2.75 -10.11 18.41
C GLY A 134 -3.14 -9.15 17.27
N ILE A 135 -2.31 -9.05 16.22
CA ILE A 135 -2.57 -8.16 15.06
C ILE A 135 -3.66 -8.72 14.15
N ARG A 136 -3.76 -10.04 14.04
CA ARG A 136 -4.76 -10.70 13.20
C ARG A 136 -6.16 -10.52 13.78
N THR A 137 -7.10 -10.20 12.90
CA THR A 137 -8.54 -10.17 13.19
C THR A 137 -9.23 -11.39 12.53
N ASP A 138 -10.53 -11.36 12.40
CA ASP A 138 -11.34 -12.28 11.58
C ASP A 138 -11.19 -12.04 10.08
N LYS A 139 -10.71 -10.85 9.68
CA LYS A 139 -10.44 -10.48 8.29
C LYS A 139 -9.14 -11.06 7.78
N ARG A 140 -9.03 -11.18 6.46
CA ARG A 140 -7.77 -11.53 5.80
C ARG A 140 -6.85 -10.31 5.71
N LEU A 141 -5.55 -10.53 5.96
CA LEU A 141 -4.55 -9.52 5.68
C LEU A 141 -4.34 -9.43 4.17
N VAL A 142 -4.51 -8.26 3.60
CA VAL A 142 -4.31 -7.99 2.18
C VAL A 142 -3.45 -6.76 1.99
N HIS A 143 -2.61 -6.78 0.96
CA HIS A 143 -1.82 -5.62 0.59
C HIS A 143 -2.59 -4.77 -0.42
N LEU A 144 -2.64 -3.47 -0.15
CA LEU A 144 -3.26 -2.48 -1.01
C LEU A 144 -2.22 -1.45 -1.46
N PHE A 145 -2.03 -1.30 -2.76
CA PHE A 145 -1.36 -0.14 -3.33
C PHE A 145 -2.37 0.92 -3.73
N ALA A 146 -2.13 2.17 -3.31
CA ALA A 146 -2.73 3.34 -3.92
C ALA A 146 -1.72 3.89 -4.94
N MET A 147 -2.03 3.74 -6.22
CA MET A 147 -1.24 4.28 -7.31
C MET A 147 -1.63 5.73 -7.55
N LEU A 148 -0.75 6.65 -7.22
CA LEU A 148 -0.97 8.08 -7.35
C LEU A 148 -0.46 8.55 -8.73
N PRO A 149 -1.31 9.15 -9.58
CA PRO A 149 -0.90 9.60 -10.91
C PRO A 149 0.10 10.76 -10.82
N PRO A 150 1.11 10.84 -11.71
CA PRO A 150 2.10 11.91 -11.70
C PRO A 150 1.49 13.31 -11.99
N ALA A 151 0.41 13.35 -12.75
CA ALA A 151 -0.32 14.59 -13.04
C ALA A 151 -1.32 14.99 -11.93
N GLY A 152 -1.30 14.29 -10.79
CA GLY A 152 -2.31 14.45 -9.75
C GLY A 152 -3.65 13.78 -10.10
N GLY A 153 -4.63 13.94 -9.23
CA GLY A 153 -5.94 13.34 -9.40
C GLY A 153 -6.17 12.13 -8.49
N ARG A 154 -7.15 11.32 -8.84
CA ARG A 154 -7.57 10.21 -7.99
C ARG A 154 -6.61 9.02 -8.08
N PRO A 155 -6.29 8.37 -6.95
CA PRO A 155 -5.53 7.14 -6.99
C PRO A 155 -6.31 6.02 -7.65
N LEU A 156 -5.58 5.07 -8.25
CA LEU A 156 -6.08 3.77 -8.64
C LEU A 156 -5.59 2.75 -7.60
N PHE A 157 -6.51 2.07 -6.94
CA PHE A 157 -6.14 1.03 -5.98
C PHE A 157 -5.86 -0.30 -6.67
N ILE A 158 -4.86 -1.06 -6.16
CA ILE A 158 -4.50 -2.40 -6.67
C ILE A 158 -4.29 -3.33 -5.47
N SER A 159 -4.91 -4.49 -5.47
CA SER A 159 -4.76 -5.54 -4.45
C SER A 159 -4.93 -6.95 -5.05
N ASP A 160 -4.16 -7.97 -4.62
CA ASP A 160 -3.02 -7.96 -3.73
C ASP A 160 -1.74 -8.07 -4.59
N ALA A 161 -0.69 -7.35 -4.22
CA ALA A 161 0.53 -7.32 -5.02
C ALA A 161 1.80 -7.59 -4.20
N ALA A 162 1.67 -7.97 -2.89
CA ALA A 162 2.83 -8.11 -2.03
C ALA A 162 2.68 -9.09 -0.85
N VAL A 163 1.49 -9.61 -0.52
CA VAL A 163 1.27 -10.46 0.67
C VAL A 163 0.73 -11.84 0.31
N ASN A 164 -0.34 -11.91 -0.46
CA ASN A 164 -0.98 -13.19 -0.79
C ASN A 164 -0.53 -13.68 -2.17
N VAL A 165 0.26 -14.76 -2.22
CA VAL A 165 0.85 -15.26 -3.47
C VAL A 165 -0.23 -15.72 -4.45
N ALA A 166 -1.11 -16.62 -4.02
CA ALA A 166 -2.24 -17.13 -4.79
C ALA A 166 -3.51 -17.04 -3.91
N PRO A 167 -4.11 -15.85 -3.81
CA PRO A 167 -5.24 -15.62 -2.92
C PRO A 167 -6.48 -16.37 -3.41
N ASP A 168 -7.16 -17.05 -2.47
CA ASP A 168 -8.46 -17.67 -2.73
C ASP A 168 -9.56 -16.60 -2.97
N VAL A 169 -10.72 -17.05 -3.47
CA VAL A 169 -11.88 -16.18 -3.73
C VAL A 169 -12.25 -15.35 -2.49
N LYS A 170 -12.23 -15.97 -1.30
CA LYS A 170 -12.55 -15.27 -0.06
C LYS A 170 -11.57 -14.15 0.26
N THR A 171 -10.27 -14.38 0.09
CA THR A 171 -9.24 -13.35 0.30
C THR A 171 -9.37 -12.21 -0.70
N ARG A 172 -9.73 -12.52 -1.96
CA ARG A 172 -9.94 -11.50 -3.00
C ARG A 172 -11.23 -10.71 -2.80
N ILE A 173 -12.28 -11.30 -2.22
CA ILE A 173 -13.47 -10.56 -1.76
C ILE A 173 -13.07 -9.55 -0.68
N GLU A 174 -12.31 -9.97 0.34
CA GLU A 174 -11.82 -9.04 1.38
C GLU A 174 -10.97 -7.90 0.77
N ALA A 175 -10.13 -8.20 -0.22
CA ALA A 175 -9.38 -7.19 -0.95
C ALA A 175 -10.30 -6.17 -1.64
N ALA A 176 -11.35 -6.63 -2.32
CA ALA A 176 -12.34 -5.75 -2.95
C ALA A 176 -13.05 -4.84 -1.94
N LEU A 177 -13.43 -5.38 -0.77
CA LEU A 177 -14.08 -4.62 0.29
C LEU A 177 -13.14 -3.57 0.90
N HIS A 178 -11.87 -3.91 1.12
CA HIS A 178 -10.87 -2.94 1.60
C HIS A 178 -10.61 -1.82 0.58
N ILE A 179 -10.58 -2.12 -0.72
CA ILE A 179 -10.51 -1.10 -1.76
C ILE A 179 -11.72 -0.17 -1.67
N ALA A 180 -12.93 -0.73 -1.56
CA ALA A 180 -14.16 0.06 -1.47
C ALA A 180 -14.16 0.98 -0.24
N GLU A 181 -13.73 0.46 0.92
CA GLU A 181 -13.60 1.25 2.14
C GLU A 181 -12.61 2.40 1.98
N MET A 182 -11.42 2.13 1.44
CA MET A 182 -10.40 3.17 1.24
C MET A 182 -10.85 4.23 0.24
N ALA A 183 -11.54 3.84 -0.82
CA ALA A 183 -12.11 4.79 -1.78
C ALA A 183 -13.18 5.70 -1.14
N ARG A 184 -14.01 5.16 -0.23
CA ARG A 184 -14.98 5.97 0.56
C ARG A 184 -14.27 6.98 1.47
N ARG A 185 -13.18 6.59 2.10
CA ARG A 185 -12.36 7.50 2.93
C ARG A 185 -11.79 8.67 2.11
N LEU A 186 -11.73 8.52 0.79
CA LEU A 186 -11.41 9.60 -0.15
C LEU A 186 -12.62 10.37 -0.67
N GLY A 187 -13.81 10.10 -0.17
CA GLY A 187 -15.04 10.78 -0.57
C GLY A 187 -15.74 10.16 -1.79
N ARG A 188 -15.45 8.88 -2.11
CA ARG A 188 -16.24 8.14 -3.11
C ARG A 188 -17.50 7.61 -2.44
N GLU A 189 -18.64 8.21 -2.72
CA GLU A 189 -19.92 7.75 -2.17
C GLU A 189 -20.24 6.31 -2.60
N ARG A 190 -19.99 6.01 -3.89
CA ARG A 190 -20.19 4.68 -4.48
C ARG A 190 -18.93 4.22 -5.22
N PRO A 191 -18.00 3.54 -4.52
CA PRO A 191 -16.76 3.03 -5.12
C PRO A 191 -17.02 2.01 -6.23
N LYS A 192 -16.15 1.97 -7.23
CA LYS A 192 -16.22 1.11 -8.40
C LYS A 192 -15.00 0.20 -8.45
N ILE A 193 -15.20 -1.10 -8.25
CA ILE A 193 -14.11 -2.07 -8.15
C ILE A 193 -14.23 -3.10 -9.27
N ALA A 194 -13.15 -3.23 -10.06
CA ALA A 194 -13.03 -4.24 -11.09
C ALA A 194 -12.25 -5.45 -10.58
N VAL A 195 -12.77 -6.66 -10.81
CA VAL A 195 -12.06 -7.91 -10.58
C VAL A 195 -11.47 -8.36 -11.90
N LEU A 196 -10.13 -8.37 -11.97
CA LEU A 196 -9.42 -8.54 -13.22
C LEU A 196 -9.31 -10.00 -13.66
N SER A 197 -9.42 -10.17 -14.96
CA SER A 197 -9.02 -11.36 -15.71
C SER A 197 -8.51 -10.89 -17.08
N ALA A 198 -8.10 -11.79 -17.97
CA ALA A 198 -7.70 -11.43 -19.33
C ALA A 198 -8.89 -11.35 -20.31
N THR A 199 -10.13 -11.43 -19.81
CA THR A 199 -11.37 -11.46 -20.60
C THR A 199 -12.52 -10.86 -19.82
N GLU A 200 -13.56 -10.45 -20.52
CA GLU A 200 -14.86 -10.01 -19.98
C GLU A 200 -15.90 -11.14 -19.92
N SER A 201 -15.55 -12.34 -20.35
CA SER A 201 -16.44 -13.51 -20.37
C SER A 201 -15.92 -14.61 -19.45
N VAL A 202 -16.82 -15.35 -18.84
CA VAL A 202 -16.45 -16.55 -18.08
C VAL A 202 -16.08 -17.65 -19.07
N LEU A 203 -14.81 -18.08 -19.02
CA LEU A 203 -14.26 -19.11 -19.91
C LEU A 203 -13.79 -20.33 -19.10
N PRO A 204 -14.23 -21.57 -19.42
CA PRO A 204 -13.79 -22.77 -18.71
C PRO A 204 -12.27 -22.99 -18.76
N ALA A 205 -11.61 -22.56 -19.85
CA ALA A 205 -10.15 -22.64 -20.01
C ALA A 205 -9.38 -21.60 -19.21
N MET A 206 -10.07 -20.64 -18.56
CA MET A 206 -9.49 -19.56 -17.78
C MET A 206 -10.17 -19.48 -16.41
N PRO A 207 -9.75 -20.31 -15.43
CA PRO A 207 -10.39 -20.35 -14.10
C PRO A 207 -10.50 -18.98 -13.43
N SER A 208 -9.50 -18.10 -13.60
CA SER A 208 -9.53 -16.73 -13.07
C SER A 208 -10.74 -15.92 -13.53
N SER A 209 -11.33 -16.22 -14.69
CA SER A 209 -12.53 -15.53 -15.17
C SER A 209 -13.79 -15.92 -14.39
N ALA A 210 -13.93 -17.20 -14.05
CA ALA A 210 -15.02 -17.67 -13.20
C ALA A 210 -14.88 -17.14 -11.76
N GLU A 211 -13.67 -17.24 -11.19
CA GLU A 211 -13.38 -16.69 -9.88
C GLU A 211 -13.66 -15.19 -9.81
N ALA A 212 -13.33 -14.44 -10.86
CA ALA A 212 -13.59 -12.99 -10.90
C ALA A 212 -15.10 -12.68 -10.86
N ALA A 213 -15.94 -13.49 -11.51
CA ALA A 213 -17.38 -13.37 -11.42
C ALA A 213 -17.89 -13.67 -9.99
N ASP A 214 -17.39 -14.76 -9.38
CA ASP A 214 -17.75 -15.14 -8.01
C ASP A 214 -17.34 -14.07 -6.99
N ILE A 215 -16.15 -13.50 -7.15
CA ILE A 215 -15.65 -12.41 -6.29
C ILE A 215 -16.52 -11.17 -6.42
N ALA A 216 -16.86 -10.76 -7.64
CA ALA A 216 -17.72 -9.60 -7.86
C ALA A 216 -19.10 -9.80 -7.24
N ALA A 217 -19.70 -10.98 -7.40
CA ALA A 217 -20.99 -11.33 -6.80
C ALA A 217 -20.91 -11.37 -5.27
N GLY A 218 -19.88 -12.02 -4.70
CA GLY A 218 -19.67 -12.11 -3.26
C GLY A 218 -19.42 -10.76 -2.61
N ALA A 219 -18.61 -9.89 -3.23
CA ALA A 219 -18.38 -8.55 -2.73
C ALA A 219 -19.63 -7.67 -2.80
N THR A 220 -20.43 -7.77 -3.86
CA THR A 220 -21.71 -7.06 -3.99
C THR A 220 -22.70 -7.47 -2.90
N ALA A 221 -22.75 -8.76 -2.56
CA ALA A 221 -23.63 -9.25 -1.48
C ALA A 221 -23.23 -8.70 -0.11
N LEU A 222 -21.93 -8.49 0.14
CA LEU A 222 -21.41 -7.99 1.42
C LEU A 222 -21.40 -6.46 1.51
N ASP A 223 -21.27 -5.77 0.39
CA ASP A 223 -21.26 -4.30 0.34
C ASP A 223 -22.08 -3.75 -0.84
N PRO A 224 -23.42 -3.67 -0.68
CA PRO A 224 -24.31 -3.16 -1.74
C PRO A 224 -24.16 -1.65 -2.00
N LYS A 225 -23.32 -0.94 -1.22
CA LYS A 225 -23.05 0.49 -1.40
C LYS A 225 -21.85 0.77 -2.32
N ALA A 226 -21.25 -0.28 -2.91
CA ALA A 226 -20.22 -0.17 -3.94
C ALA A 226 -20.65 -0.96 -5.18
N ASP A 227 -20.03 -0.65 -6.32
CA ASP A 227 -20.19 -1.39 -7.55
C ASP A 227 -18.98 -2.31 -7.77
N PHE A 228 -19.24 -3.60 -7.90
CA PHE A 228 -18.23 -4.60 -8.21
C PHE A 228 -18.55 -5.25 -9.54
N ALA A 229 -17.56 -5.41 -10.42
CA ALA A 229 -17.72 -6.08 -11.70
C ALA A 229 -16.49 -6.93 -12.03
N GLY A 230 -16.74 -8.09 -12.60
CA GLY A 230 -15.73 -9.04 -13.07
C GLY A 230 -16.40 -10.26 -13.73
N PRO A 231 -15.68 -10.92 -14.62
CA PRO A 231 -14.32 -10.61 -15.08
C PRO A 231 -14.26 -9.36 -15.95
N LEU A 232 -13.14 -8.60 -15.85
CA LEU A 232 -12.82 -7.51 -16.76
C LEU A 232 -11.33 -7.54 -17.09
N SER A 233 -10.96 -7.26 -18.35
CA SER A 233 -9.58 -6.97 -18.69
C SER A 233 -9.20 -5.56 -18.20
N PHE A 234 -7.88 -5.31 -18.06
CA PHE A 234 -7.39 -4.06 -17.51
C PHE A 234 -7.90 -2.82 -18.26
N ASP A 235 -7.84 -2.85 -19.60
CA ASP A 235 -8.33 -1.77 -20.46
C ASP A 235 -9.82 -1.50 -20.28
N LEU A 236 -10.63 -2.55 -20.15
CA LEU A 236 -12.07 -2.43 -19.91
C LEU A 236 -12.40 -1.91 -18.51
N ALA A 237 -11.52 -2.13 -17.54
CA ALA A 237 -11.69 -1.60 -16.19
C ALA A 237 -11.42 -0.09 -16.11
N VAL A 238 -10.42 0.43 -16.86
CA VAL A 238 -9.89 1.78 -16.64
C VAL A 238 -10.11 2.75 -17.81
N ALA A 239 -10.45 2.24 -19.00
CA ALA A 239 -10.58 3.05 -20.22
C ALA A 239 -12.00 3.01 -20.78
N PRO A 240 -12.80 4.11 -20.67
CA PRO A 240 -14.16 4.15 -21.19
C PRO A 240 -14.24 3.88 -22.69
N ALA A 241 -13.25 4.32 -23.46
CA ALA A 241 -13.19 4.08 -24.90
C ALA A 241 -13.05 2.60 -25.24
N ALA A 242 -12.22 1.86 -24.49
CA ALA A 242 -12.06 0.41 -24.68
C ALA A 242 -13.36 -0.34 -24.34
N ALA A 243 -14.00 0.02 -23.24
CA ALA A 243 -15.28 -0.56 -22.83
C ALA A 243 -16.36 -0.33 -23.91
N ALA A 244 -16.44 0.89 -24.45
CA ALA A 244 -17.39 1.24 -25.51
C ALA A 244 -17.17 0.44 -26.81
N VAL A 245 -15.93 0.30 -27.26
CA VAL A 245 -15.57 -0.49 -28.46
C VAL A 245 -15.98 -1.95 -28.33
N LYS A 246 -15.82 -2.55 -27.15
CA LYS A 246 -16.20 -3.95 -26.89
C LYS A 246 -17.66 -4.11 -26.45
N GLY A 247 -18.43 -3.04 -26.35
CA GLY A 247 -19.83 -3.08 -25.93
C GLY A 247 -20.02 -3.49 -24.47
N VAL A 248 -18.98 -3.37 -23.64
CA VAL A 248 -19.05 -3.66 -22.19
C VAL A 248 -19.65 -2.46 -21.49
N SER A 249 -20.75 -2.68 -20.80
CA SER A 249 -21.51 -1.64 -20.11
C SER A 249 -21.55 -1.87 -18.59
N GLY A 250 -21.96 -0.86 -17.84
CA GLY A 250 -22.12 -0.92 -16.40
C GLY A 250 -21.31 0.17 -15.68
N PRO A 251 -21.53 0.35 -14.37
CA PRO A 251 -20.95 1.47 -13.62
C PRO A 251 -19.42 1.38 -13.47
N VAL A 252 -18.86 0.17 -13.53
CA VAL A 252 -17.41 -0.08 -13.32
C VAL A 252 -16.64 0.03 -14.63
N ALA A 253 -17.24 -0.38 -15.75
CA ALA A 253 -16.56 -0.47 -17.05
C ALA A 253 -15.97 0.89 -17.48
N GLY A 254 -14.66 0.96 -17.57
CA GLY A 254 -13.89 2.17 -17.89
C GLY A 254 -13.69 3.16 -16.73
N TYR A 255 -14.26 2.91 -15.54
CA TYR A 255 -14.31 3.88 -14.46
C TYR A 255 -13.91 3.30 -13.09
N ALA A 256 -13.15 2.21 -13.05
CA ALA A 256 -12.75 1.58 -11.82
C ALA A 256 -11.93 2.53 -10.92
N ASP A 257 -12.28 2.59 -9.64
CA ASP A 257 -11.48 3.22 -8.58
C ASP A 257 -10.42 2.25 -8.06
N GLY A 258 -10.63 0.94 -8.25
CA GLY A 258 -9.68 -0.07 -7.83
C GLY A 258 -9.82 -1.40 -8.56
N LEU A 259 -8.75 -2.16 -8.50
CA LEU A 259 -8.51 -3.39 -9.24
C LEU A 259 -8.16 -4.52 -8.27
N VAL A 260 -8.88 -5.62 -8.32
CA VAL A 260 -8.52 -6.88 -7.68
C VAL A 260 -7.85 -7.77 -8.72
N VAL A 261 -6.57 -8.05 -8.55
CA VAL A 261 -5.78 -8.87 -9.48
C VAL A 261 -5.94 -10.37 -9.18
N PRO A 262 -5.66 -11.25 -10.14
CA PRO A 262 -5.80 -12.71 -9.95
C PRO A 262 -4.80 -13.29 -8.95
N ASP A 263 -3.57 -12.80 -8.95
CA ASP A 263 -2.46 -13.28 -8.13
C ASP A 263 -1.43 -12.18 -7.87
N ILE A 264 -0.43 -12.49 -7.03
CA ILE A 264 0.61 -11.55 -6.64
C ILE A 264 1.51 -11.13 -7.82
N GLU A 265 1.71 -12.01 -8.79
CA GLU A 265 2.60 -11.76 -9.92
C GLU A 265 1.97 -10.72 -10.84
N ALA A 266 0.70 -10.89 -11.20
CA ALA A 266 -0.05 -9.91 -11.97
C ALA A 266 -0.10 -8.55 -11.26
N GLY A 267 -0.36 -8.52 -9.95
CA GLY A 267 -0.38 -7.30 -9.15
C GLY A 267 0.99 -6.62 -9.09
N ASN A 268 2.04 -7.40 -8.87
CA ASN A 268 3.41 -6.89 -8.79
C ASN A 268 3.91 -6.30 -10.11
N ILE A 269 3.63 -6.99 -11.22
CA ILE A 269 3.95 -6.49 -12.57
C ILE A 269 3.17 -5.20 -12.85
N LEU A 270 1.88 -5.18 -12.57
CA LEU A 270 1.02 -4.03 -12.85
C LEU A 270 1.46 -2.77 -12.10
N PHE A 271 1.63 -2.85 -10.76
CA PHE A 271 2.02 -1.65 -10.02
C PHE A 271 3.41 -1.15 -10.42
N LYS A 272 4.37 -2.06 -10.66
CA LYS A 272 5.71 -1.66 -11.11
C LYS A 272 5.68 -1.04 -12.50
N SER A 273 4.86 -1.55 -13.40
CA SER A 273 4.67 -0.93 -14.72
C SER A 273 4.12 0.48 -14.61
N LEU A 274 3.14 0.70 -13.73
CA LEU A 274 2.61 2.05 -13.49
C LEU A 274 3.65 2.99 -12.85
N VAL A 275 4.51 2.49 -11.98
CA VAL A 275 5.61 3.29 -11.41
C VAL A 275 6.64 3.64 -12.49
N TRP A 276 7.17 2.63 -13.16
CA TRP A 276 8.35 2.82 -14.02
C TRP A 276 8.00 3.31 -15.43
N CYS A 277 6.82 2.96 -15.95
CA CYS A 277 6.42 3.32 -17.32
C CYS A 277 5.45 4.50 -17.36
N ALA A 278 4.69 4.73 -16.28
CA ALA A 278 3.71 5.81 -16.22
C ALA A 278 4.06 6.91 -15.20
N GLY A 279 5.19 6.80 -14.48
CA GLY A 279 5.63 7.79 -13.50
C GLY A 279 4.75 7.86 -12.24
N GLY A 280 3.94 6.84 -11.97
CA GLY A 280 3.07 6.80 -10.81
C GLY A 280 3.84 6.62 -9.50
N LEU A 281 3.32 7.17 -8.40
CA LEU A 281 3.84 6.94 -7.06
C LEU A 281 3.02 5.83 -6.38
N ALA A 282 3.67 4.76 -5.94
CA ALA A 282 3.02 3.65 -5.26
C ALA A 282 3.06 3.85 -3.73
N ALA A 283 1.91 3.93 -3.09
CA ALA A 283 1.79 3.98 -1.63
C ALA A 283 1.21 2.65 -1.13
N GLY A 284 2.00 1.88 -0.37
CA GLY A 284 1.70 0.50 0.04
C GLY A 284 1.23 0.37 1.48
N LEU A 285 0.17 -0.42 1.69
CA LEU A 285 -0.47 -0.61 2.99
C LEU A 285 -1.02 -2.04 3.13
N VAL A 286 -0.80 -2.70 4.26
CA VAL A 286 -1.48 -3.95 4.62
C VAL A 286 -2.65 -3.63 5.53
N LEU A 287 -3.82 -4.11 5.16
CA LEU A 287 -5.10 -3.96 5.83
C LEU A 287 -5.66 -5.32 6.28
N GLY A 288 -6.73 -5.30 7.07
CA GLY A 288 -7.35 -6.52 7.64
C GLY A 288 -6.80 -6.89 9.01
N GLY A 289 -5.74 -6.23 9.48
CA GLY A 289 -5.26 -6.33 10.86
C GLY A 289 -5.96 -5.35 11.79
N ALA A 290 -5.70 -5.49 13.10
CA ALA A 290 -6.19 -4.59 14.13
C ALA A 290 -5.68 -3.15 13.97
N VAL A 291 -4.54 -3.00 13.30
CA VAL A 291 -3.95 -1.70 12.93
C VAL A 291 -3.40 -1.77 11.49
N PRO A 292 -3.35 -0.64 10.78
CA PRO A 292 -2.70 -0.59 9.47
C PRO A 292 -1.19 -0.85 9.58
N ILE A 293 -0.64 -1.53 8.56
CA ILE A 293 0.77 -1.87 8.51
C ILE A 293 1.36 -1.28 7.24
N VAL A 294 2.27 -0.33 7.39
CA VAL A 294 3.00 0.27 6.26
C VAL A 294 4.12 -0.67 5.85
N LEU A 295 3.99 -1.22 4.65
CA LEU A 295 4.94 -2.14 4.06
C LEU A 295 5.60 -1.49 2.84
N THR A 296 6.75 -0.86 3.07
CA THR A 296 7.52 -0.22 2.00
C THR A 296 8.75 -1.03 1.63
N SER A 297 9.15 -0.96 0.35
CA SER A 297 10.40 -1.54 -0.13
C SER A 297 11.60 -0.67 0.26
N ARG A 298 12.79 -1.27 0.34
CA ARG A 298 14.04 -0.52 0.53
C ARG A 298 14.34 0.40 -0.66
N SER A 299 13.84 0.04 -1.84
CA SER A 299 13.99 0.81 -3.08
C SER A 299 12.95 1.91 -3.27
N ASP A 300 11.93 2.00 -2.41
CA ASP A 300 10.89 3.02 -2.54
C ASP A 300 11.46 4.41 -2.27
N PRO A 301 11.12 5.41 -3.09
CA PRO A 301 11.53 6.78 -2.84
C PRO A 301 10.89 7.35 -1.56
N PRO A 302 11.49 8.37 -0.94
CA PRO A 302 10.93 9.00 0.27
C PRO A 302 9.47 9.43 0.11
N ALA A 303 9.09 9.93 -1.06
CA ALA A 303 7.71 10.32 -1.36
C ALA A 303 6.71 9.15 -1.25
N ALA A 304 7.06 7.95 -1.74
CA ALA A 304 6.21 6.76 -1.66
C ALA A 304 6.04 6.30 -0.20
N ARG A 305 7.10 6.36 0.59
CA ARG A 305 7.07 6.01 2.02
C ARG A 305 6.19 6.98 2.80
N LEU A 306 6.31 8.28 2.53
CA LEU A 306 5.49 9.32 3.16
C LEU A 306 4.02 9.18 2.74
N ALA A 307 3.73 8.92 1.46
CA ALA A 307 2.39 8.65 0.97
C ALA A 307 1.78 7.40 1.62
N SER A 308 2.57 6.33 1.84
CA SER A 308 2.12 5.13 2.54
C SER A 308 1.70 5.42 3.99
N LEU A 309 2.45 6.26 4.71
CA LEU A 309 2.08 6.72 6.05
C LEU A 309 0.83 7.60 6.04
N ALA A 310 0.69 8.49 5.06
CA ALA A 310 -0.51 9.29 4.90
C ALA A 310 -1.75 8.39 4.70
N TRP A 311 -1.65 7.35 3.87
CA TRP A 311 -2.71 6.36 3.70
C TRP A 311 -3.01 5.58 4.97
N ALA A 312 -1.99 5.17 5.72
CA ALA A 312 -2.17 4.48 7.00
C ALA A 312 -2.88 5.37 8.03
N ALA A 313 -2.55 6.65 8.09
CA ALA A 313 -3.23 7.61 8.95
C ALA A 313 -4.72 7.80 8.56
N ILE A 314 -5.03 7.82 7.25
CA ILE A 314 -6.41 7.85 6.76
C ILE A 314 -7.15 6.54 7.11
N ALA A 315 -6.50 5.38 6.93
CA ALA A 315 -7.09 4.08 7.22
C ALA A 315 -7.41 3.89 8.71
N ARG A 316 -6.66 4.52 9.63
CA ARG A 316 -6.84 4.42 11.08
C ARG A 316 -8.05 5.20 11.60
N ARG A 317 -8.55 6.19 10.87
CA ARG A 317 -9.69 7.00 11.32
C ARG A 317 -10.94 6.13 11.50
N PRO A 318 -11.79 6.44 12.48
CA PRO A 318 -13.13 5.83 12.56
C PRO A 318 -13.89 6.06 11.24
N SER A 319 -14.68 5.08 10.85
CA SER A 319 -15.54 5.13 9.64
C SER A 319 -16.71 6.08 9.85
#